data_69f7b7ddaf10e8bf0ee0bd1f6271107c
#
_entry.id   69f7b7ddaf10e8bf0ee0bd1f6271107c
#
_cell.length_a   1.000
_cell.length_b   1.000
_cell.length_c   1.000
_cell.angle_alpha   90.00
_cell.angle_beta   90.00
_cell.angle_gamma   90.00
#
_symmetry.space_group_name_H-M   'P 1'
#
loop_
_entity.id
_entity.type
_entity.pdbx_description
1 polymer ?
#
loop_
_entity_poly.entity_id
_entity_poly.type
_entity_poly.pdbx_seq_one_letter_code
_entity_poly.pdbx_strand_id
1 'polypeptide(L)' 'DTSLAGLLTNLERWYAVEIDAPEAWTRQVRMSFKLIRNESIEEILKAMSLVVEMDYVCAGRRITIIPKQPKNS' A
#
# COMPACT_ATOMS: atom_id res chain seq x y z
N ASP A 1 -4.25 3.67 14.72
CA ASP A 1 -3.70 2.41 14.38
C ASP A 1 -4.58 1.69 13.41
N THR A 2 -4.19 1.61 12.19
CA THR A 2 -4.99 1.07 11.13
C THR A 2 -4.21 -0.03 10.43
N SER A 3 -4.90 -1.07 10.04
CA SER A 3 -4.24 -2.12 9.29
C SER A 3 -3.96 -1.61 7.89
N LEU A 4 -2.99 -2.22 7.25
CA LEU A 4 -2.64 -1.85 5.88
C LEU A 4 -3.83 -2.10 4.96
N ALA A 5 -4.62 -3.14 5.23
CA ALA A 5 -5.78 -3.44 4.40
C ALA A 5 -6.76 -2.26 4.39
N GLY A 6 -7.02 -1.66 5.55
CA GLY A 6 -7.91 -0.52 5.61
C GLY A 6 -7.35 0.69 4.87
N LEU A 7 -6.04 0.89 4.98
CA LEU A 7 -5.41 2.01 4.30
C LEU A 7 -5.51 1.84 2.79
N LEU A 8 -5.25 0.65 2.29
CA LEU A 8 -5.31 0.41 0.86
C LEU A 8 -6.74 0.57 0.33
N THR A 9 -7.74 0.17 1.11
CA THR A 9 -9.12 0.35 0.71
C THR A 9 -9.44 1.84 0.56
N ASN A 10 -8.96 2.66 1.49
CA ASN A 10 -9.18 4.10 1.39
C ASN A 10 -8.52 4.68 0.15
N LEU A 11 -7.31 4.22 -0.15
CA LEU A 11 -6.61 4.72 -1.33
C LEU A 11 -7.35 4.35 -2.60
N GLU A 12 -7.90 3.15 -2.66
CA GLU A 12 -8.66 2.75 -3.83
C GLU A 12 -9.84 3.67 -4.06
N ARG A 13 -10.51 4.04 -2.99
CA ARG A 13 -11.69 4.89 -3.10
C ARG A 13 -11.32 6.33 -3.43
N TRP A 14 -10.27 6.83 -2.81
CA TRP A 14 -9.91 8.22 -3.00
C TRP A 14 -9.32 8.49 -4.38
N TYR A 15 -8.59 7.53 -4.93
CA TYR A 15 -7.92 7.75 -6.20
C TYR A 15 -8.53 6.93 -7.34
N ALA A 16 -9.60 6.23 -7.08
CA ALA A 16 -10.29 5.44 -8.10
C ALA A 16 -9.34 4.48 -8.80
N VAL A 17 -8.56 3.76 -8.00
CA VAL A 17 -7.61 2.78 -8.53
C VAL A 17 -7.92 1.42 -7.94
N GLU A 18 -7.36 0.38 -8.53
CA GLU A 18 -7.48 -0.97 -8.01
C GLU A 18 -6.13 -1.37 -7.46
N ILE A 19 -6.10 -1.77 -6.21
CA ILE A 19 -4.87 -2.18 -5.57
C ILE A 19 -4.94 -3.67 -5.29
N ASP A 20 -4.02 -4.40 -5.89
CA ASP A 20 -3.97 -5.84 -5.75
C ASP A 20 -2.84 -6.20 -4.78
N ALA A 21 -3.17 -6.76 -3.66
CA ALA A 21 -2.19 -7.14 -2.63
C ALA A 21 -2.68 -8.38 -1.92
N PRO A 22 -1.75 -9.22 -1.41
CA PRO A 22 -2.15 -10.42 -0.67
C PRO A 22 -2.92 -10.03 0.59
N GLU A 23 -4.12 -10.57 0.71
CA GLU A 23 -5.00 -10.17 1.79
C GLU A 23 -4.45 -10.53 3.16
N ALA A 24 -3.90 -11.72 3.30
CA ALA A 24 -3.36 -12.12 4.58
C ALA A 24 -2.23 -11.18 5.01
N TRP A 25 -1.39 -10.80 4.07
CA TRP A 25 -0.28 -9.90 4.39
C TRP A 25 -0.80 -8.54 4.80
N THR A 26 -1.79 -8.01 4.10
CA THR A 26 -2.30 -6.68 4.41
C THR A 26 -2.99 -6.65 5.76
N ARG A 27 -3.53 -7.78 6.20
CA ARG A 27 -4.16 -7.82 7.51
C ARG A 27 -3.16 -7.89 8.63
N GLN A 28 -1.97 -8.41 8.36
CA GLN A 28 -0.96 -8.55 9.39
C GLN A 28 -0.16 -7.28 9.59
N VAL A 29 -0.06 -6.45 8.59
CA VAL A 29 0.76 -5.24 8.68
C VAL A 29 -0.07 -4.14 9.31
N ARG A 30 0.46 -3.56 10.37
CA ARG A 30 -0.19 -2.45 11.02
C ARG A 30 0.71 -1.26 10.95
N MET A 31 0.19 -0.13 10.61
CA MET A 31 0.98 1.06 10.49
C MET A 31 0.14 2.29 10.76
N SER A 32 0.81 3.34 11.15
CA SER A 32 0.19 4.61 11.33
C SER A 32 0.70 5.48 10.22
N PHE A 33 -0.15 5.91 9.34
CA PHE A 33 0.28 6.66 8.18
C PHE A 33 -0.69 7.80 7.95
N LYS A 34 -0.15 9.01 7.87
CA LYS A 34 -1.00 10.14 7.66
C LYS A 34 -1.12 10.39 6.19
N LEU A 35 -2.29 10.27 5.64
CA LEU A 35 -2.50 10.47 4.24
C LEU A 35 -2.78 11.92 3.96
N ILE A 36 -2.10 12.47 2.95
CA ILE A 36 -2.32 13.82 2.52
C ILE A 36 -2.92 13.73 1.14
N ARG A 37 -4.13 14.18 1.00
CA ARG A 37 -4.87 14.00 -0.24
C ARG A 37 -4.32 14.79 -1.41
N ASN A 38 -3.42 15.69 -1.17
CA ASN A 38 -2.84 16.46 -2.25
C ASN A 38 -1.71 15.75 -2.96
N GLU A 39 -1.29 14.61 -2.48
CA GLU A 39 -0.19 13.90 -3.12
C GLU A 39 -0.72 12.91 -4.12
N SER A 40 0.08 12.59 -5.12
CA SER A 40 -0.33 11.59 -6.09
C SER A 40 -0.27 10.23 -5.46
N ILE A 41 -0.99 9.26 -6.05
CA ILE A 41 -0.99 7.91 -5.52
C ILE A 41 0.41 7.32 -5.58
N GLU A 42 1.21 7.68 -6.58
CA GLU A 42 2.55 7.15 -6.68
C GLU A 42 3.44 7.66 -5.55
N GLU A 43 3.26 8.91 -5.16
CA GLU A 43 4.04 9.46 -4.06
C GLU A 43 3.67 8.79 -2.75
N ILE A 44 2.40 8.50 -2.57
CA ILE A 44 1.95 7.84 -1.36
C ILE A 44 2.52 6.43 -1.31
N LEU A 45 2.50 5.70 -2.44
CA LEU A 45 3.03 4.36 -2.47
C LEU A 45 4.53 4.35 -2.23
N LYS A 46 5.23 5.34 -2.75
CA LYS A 46 6.65 5.42 -2.52
C LYS A 46 6.95 5.63 -1.04
N ALA A 47 6.20 6.51 -0.40
CA ALA A 47 6.39 6.74 1.02
C ALA A 47 6.08 5.48 1.82
N MET A 48 5.03 4.76 1.44
CA MET A 48 4.68 3.54 2.12
C MET A 48 5.78 2.49 1.97
N SER A 49 6.42 2.43 0.81
CA SER A 49 7.46 1.44 0.59
C SER A 49 8.72 1.71 1.43
N LEU A 50 8.84 2.91 1.95
CA LEU A 50 9.94 3.22 2.85
C LEU A 50 9.65 2.76 4.28
N VAL A 51 8.40 2.57 4.61
CA VAL A 51 8.00 2.16 5.94
C VAL A 51 7.68 0.68 5.97
N VAL A 52 7.06 0.18 4.94
CA VAL A 52 6.67 -1.21 4.84
C VAL A 52 7.53 -1.87 3.77
N GLU A 53 8.03 -3.05 4.04
CA GLU A 53 8.89 -3.73 3.07
C GLU A 53 8.04 -4.28 1.95
N MET A 54 7.95 -3.54 0.88
CA MET A 54 7.15 -3.94 -0.26
C MET A 54 7.64 -3.26 -1.52
N ASP A 55 7.29 -3.86 -2.66
CA ASP A 55 7.48 -3.22 -3.94
C ASP A 55 6.10 -3.00 -4.52
N TYR A 56 6.00 -2.21 -5.55
CA TYR A 56 4.73 -1.99 -6.19
C TYR A 56 4.94 -1.70 -7.67
N VAL A 57 3.92 -2.02 -8.46
CA VAL A 57 3.95 -1.77 -9.90
C VAL A 57 2.64 -1.08 -10.24
N CYS A 58 2.73 0.04 -10.93
CA CYS A 58 1.56 0.78 -11.36
C CYS A 58 1.36 0.58 -12.86
N ALA A 59 0.18 0.12 -13.22
CA ALA A 59 -0.15 -0.08 -14.62
C ALA A 59 -1.52 0.54 -14.84
N GLY A 60 -1.56 1.75 -15.35
CA GLY A 60 -2.81 2.47 -15.51
C GLY A 60 -3.44 2.71 -14.15
N ARG A 61 -4.64 2.19 -13.94
CA ARG A 61 -5.31 2.34 -12.66
C ARG A 61 -5.14 1.13 -11.79
N ARG A 62 -4.33 0.17 -12.19
CA ARG A 62 -4.13 -1.03 -11.40
C ARG A 62 -2.77 -0.99 -10.74
N ILE A 63 -2.73 -1.19 -9.45
CA ILE A 63 -1.49 -1.16 -8.69
C ILE A 63 -1.33 -2.51 -8.05
N THR A 64 -0.20 -3.15 -8.28
CA THR A 64 0.10 -4.45 -7.69
C THR A 64 1.13 -4.25 -6.61
N ILE A 65 0.84 -4.71 -5.42
CA ILE A 65 1.75 -4.62 -4.28
C ILE A 65 2.41 -5.97 -4.10
N ILE A 66 3.72 -5.96 -4.05
CA ILE A 66 4.51 -7.18 -3.90
C ILE A 66 5.24 -7.11 -2.58
N PRO A 67 4.80 -7.86 -1.58
CA PRO A 67 5.48 -7.80 -0.28
C PRO A 67 6.87 -8.39 -0.38
N LYS A 68 7.83 -7.78 0.29
CA LYS A 68 9.15 -8.31 0.37
C LYS A 68 9.25 -9.02 1.70
N GLN A 69 9.55 -10.29 1.68
CA GLN A 69 9.70 -11.00 2.92
C GLN A 69 11.10 -10.85 3.45
N PRO A 70 11.26 -10.75 4.72
CA PRO A 70 12.58 -10.66 5.30
C PRO A 70 13.31 -11.91 4.98
N LYS A 71 14.57 -11.82 4.69
CA LYS A 71 15.29 -12.89 4.40
C LYS A 71 15.67 -13.57 5.48
N ASN A 72 15.24 -14.07 6.24
CA ASN A 72 15.63 -14.70 7.33
C ASN A 72 15.52 -15.86 7.23
N SER A 73 15.47 -16.19 6.81
CA SER A 73 15.33 -17.30 6.76
C SER A 73 15.71 -17.86 7.20
#